data_ad0ec816967aee1f713f94e1c9485bdf
#
_entry.id   ad0ec816967aee1f713f94e1c9485bdf
#
_cell.length_a   1.000
_cell.length_b   1.000
_cell.length_c   1.000
_cell.angle_alpha   90.00
_cell.angle_beta   90.00
_cell.angle_gamma   90.00
#
_symmetry.space_group_name_H-M   'P 1'
#
loop_
_entity.id
_entity.type
_entity.pdbx_description
1 polymer ?
#
loop_
_entity_poly.entity_id
_entity_poly.type
_entity_poly.pdbx_seq_one_letter_code
_entity_poly.pdbx_strand_id
1 'polypeptide(L)'
;MSKFFLFKRNKMILGIILLFFSQIMFPITFKYDTGDNLVTKKKEEDTKERQIKSLLDAIRKHNNKYVQFYLAIEKNIKNRKGLLEEYINRPAGVYGVDLNESSLIAGGGAELVDVNSKSKDGYTPIIVAIEARNQEILKLLIENGANLYERHPIFNRTTVGTAAYYGNEEAVETLLKKDSRLANIGSTVDGWTPLEDATLKANVEIVKMLLKYGANPTLTDKHGGTPMDMATKFGKGEIVKVLRDHIKANRSKYYK
;
A
#
# COMPACT_ATOMS: atom_id res chain seq x y z
N MET A 1 -8.37 -35.88 47.26
CA MET A 1 -8.01 -34.46 47.36
C MET A 1 -6.52 -34.17 47.03
N SER A 2 -5.76 -35.00 46.33
CA SER A 2 -4.31 -34.81 46.13
C SER A 2 -3.87 -34.38 44.70
N LYS A 3 -4.73 -34.45 43.71
CA LYS A 3 -4.38 -34.09 42.34
C LYS A 3 -4.52 -32.57 41.98
N PHE A 4 -5.32 -31.83 42.77
CA PHE A 4 -5.55 -30.40 42.54
C PHE A 4 -4.44 -29.49 43.05
N PHE A 5 -3.65 -29.96 44.03
CA PHE A 5 -2.54 -29.20 44.64
C PHE A 5 -1.25 -29.27 43.81
N LEU A 6 -1.03 -30.34 43.04
CA LEU A 6 0.15 -30.46 42.16
C LEU A 6 0.08 -29.53 40.93
N PHE A 7 -1.12 -29.26 40.43
CA PHE A 7 -1.26 -28.44 39.20
C PHE A 7 -1.03 -26.93 39.44
N LYS A 8 -1.39 -26.45 40.64
CA LYS A 8 -1.09 -25.06 41.05
C LYS A 8 0.38 -24.79 41.31
N ARG A 9 1.11 -25.81 41.87
CA ARG A 9 2.54 -25.69 42.18
C ARG A 9 3.42 -25.62 40.95
N ASN A 10 3.06 -26.33 39.89
CA ASN A 10 3.79 -26.28 38.61
C ASN A 10 3.66 -24.95 37.86
N LYS A 11 2.49 -24.28 37.93
CA LYS A 11 2.33 -22.94 37.33
C LYS A 11 3.09 -21.85 38.05
N MET A 12 3.23 -21.95 39.38
CA MET A 12 4.01 -21.02 40.18
C MET A 12 5.53 -21.18 39.97
N ILE A 13 5.99 -22.41 39.81
CA ILE A 13 7.40 -22.71 39.53
C ILE A 13 7.76 -22.26 38.09
N LEU A 14 6.86 -22.43 37.10
CA LEU A 14 7.10 -21.97 35.76
C LEU A 14 7.11 -20.43 35.67
N GLY A 15 6.27 -19.74 36.44
CA GLY A 15 6.28 -18.27 36.56
C GLY A 15 7.55 -17.73 37.21
N ILE A 16 8.07 -18.41 38.23
CA ILE A 16 9.32 -18.03 38.92
C ILE A 16 10.55 -18.31 38.04
N ILE A 17 10.56 -19.40 37.29
CA ILE A 17 11.63 -19.71 36.33
C ILE A 17 11.66 -18.67 35.19
N LEU A 18 10.49 -18.24 34.66
CA LEU A 18 10.43 -17.19 33.66
C LEU A 18 10.86 -15.82 34.18
N LEU A 19 10.55 -15.49 35.44
CA LEU A 19 11.04 -14.25 36.09
C LEU A 19 12.54 -14.30 36.41
N PHE A 20 13.11 -15.45 36.79
CA PHE A 20 14.54 -15.60 37.01
C PHE A 20 15.34 -15.55 35.70
N PHE A 21 14.81 -16.09 34.60
CA PHE A 21 15.48 -15.98 33.28
C PHE A 21 15.48 -14.56 32.74
N SER A 22 14.50 -13.71 33.10
CA SER A 22 14.45 -12.32 32.64
C SER A 22 15.40 -11.39 33.39
N GLN A 23 15.88 -11.77 34.58
CA GLN A 23 16.78 -10.90 35.41
C GLN A 23 18.26 -11.32 35.39
N ILE A 24 18.60 -12.51 34.90
CA ILE A 24 20.01 -13.02 34.96
C ILE A 24 20.72 -12.89 33.60
N MET A 25 20.04 -12.54 32.52
CA MET A 25 20.64 -12.39 31.19
C MET A 25 20.73 -10.95 30.71
N PHE A 26 21.30 -10.05 31.51
CA PHE A 26 21.89 -8.79 31.05
C PHE A 26 23.09 -8.40 31.89
N PRO A 27 24.14 -7.83 31.33
CA PRO A 27 24.73 -8.02 30.02
C PRO A 27 26.21 -8.40 30.15
N ILE A 28 26.68 -9.36 29.42
CA ILE A 28 28.09 -9.37 29.05
C ILE A 28 28.15 -9.02 27.58
N THR A 29 28.39 -7.75 27.29
CA THR A 29 28.74 -7.28 25.97
C THR A 29 30.11 -7.80 25.59
N PHE A 30 30.19 -9.00 25.05
CA PHE A 30 31.34 -9.42 24.25
C PHE A 30 31.08 -8.96 22.82
N LYS A 31 31.76 -7.88 22.41
CA LYS A 31 31.95 -7.52 21.03
C LYS A 31 32.76 -8.61 20.34
N TYR A 32 32.09 -9.63 19.80
CA TYR A 32 32.65 -10.47 18.76
C TYR A 32 31.89 -10.13 17.48
N ASP A 33 32.58 -9.41 16.60
CA ASP A 33 32.19 -9.17 15.23
C ASP A 33 32.42 -10.48 14.44
N THR A 34 31.46 -11.40 14.50
CA THR A 34 31.50 -12.67 13.79
C THR A 34 30.16 -12.85 13.07
N GLY A 35 30.22 -13.16 11.77
CA GLY A 35 29.21 -13.64 10.85
C GLY A 35 27.72 -13.78 11.25
N ASP A 36 27.42 -13.91 12.52
CA ASP A 36 26.06 -14.04 13.08
C ASP A 36 25.17 -12.80 12.84
N ASN A 37 25.77 -11.61 12.79
CA ASN A 37 25.03 -10.38 12.48
C ASN A 37 24.48 -10.34 11.04
N LEU A 38 25.16 -10.97 10.09
CA LEU A 38 24.72 -11.05 8.69
C LEU A 38 23.58 -12.08 8.53
N VAL A 39 23.64 -13.19 9.25
CA VAL A 39 22.60 -14.23 9.19
C VAL A 39 21.33 -13.79 9.89
N THR A 40 21.42 -13.10 11.03
CA THR A 40 20.27 -12.54 11.74
C THR A 40 19.63 -11.41 10.96
N LYS A 41 20.40 -10.46 10.42
CA LYS A 41 19.89 -9.41 9.51
C LYS A 41 19.17 -9.98 8.30
N LYS A 42 19.75 -11.01 7.65
CA LYS A 42 19.13 -11.63 6.49
C LYS A 42 17.81 -12.33 6.85
N LYS A 43 17.72 -12.98 8.02
CA LYS A 43 16.45 -13.58 8.50
C LYS A 43 15.39 -12.53 8.82
N GLU A 44 15.77 -11.40 9.41
CA GLU A 44 14.86 -10.28 9.68
C GLU A 44 14.34 -9.65 8.37
N GLU A 45 15.24 -9.40 7.41
CA GLU A 45 14.87 -8.89 6.09
C GLU A 45 13.93 -9.83 5.33
N ASP A 46 14.17 -11.14 5.37
CA ASP A 46 13.32 -12.15 4.73
C ASP A 46 11.96 -12.27 5.42
N THR A 47 11.91 -12.06 6.74
CA THR A 47 10.65 -12.05 7.49
C THR A 47 9.83 -10.81 7.17
N LYS A 48 10.45 -9.63 7.16
CA LYS A 48 9.80 -8.37 6.80
C LYS A 48 9.26 -8.39 5.37
N GLU A 49 10.03 -8.90 4.42
CA GLU A 49 9.60 -9.05 3.03
C GLU A 49 8.38 -9.97 2.90
N ARG A 50 8.35 -11.10 3.64
CA ARG A 50 7.18 -12.00 3.67
C ARG A 50 5.94 -11.30 4.19
N GLN A 51 6.07 -10.50 5.26
CA GLN A 51 4.95 -9.74 5.82
C GLN A 51 4.42 -8.69 4.84
N ILE A 52 5.31 -7.96 4.17
CA ILE A 52 4.92 -7.00 3.13
C ILE A 52 4.19 -7.73 1.99
N LYS A 53 4.71 -8.84 1.49
CA LYS A 53 4.05 -9.63 0.43
C LYS A 53 2.67 -10.13 0.86
N SER A 54 2.54 -10.64 2.09
CA SER A 54 1.24 -11.09 2.62
C SER A 54 0.24 -9.94 2.72
N LEU A 55 0.68 -8.75 3.14
CA LEU A 55 -0.16 -7.55 3.13
C LEU A 55 -0.62 -7.19 1.72
N LEU A 56 0.31 -7.13 0.74
CA LEU A 56 -0.02 -6.77 -0.64
C LEU A 56 -0.99 -7.79 -1.27
N ASP A 57 -0.82 -9.08 -0.98
CA ASP A 57 -1.74 -10.14 -1.44
C ASP A 57 -3.12 -10.02 -0.79
N ALA A 58 -3.19 -9.67 0.49
CA ALA A 58 -4.45 -9.41 1.16
C ALA A 58 -5.20 -8.22 0.53
N ILE A 59 -4.49 -7.16 0.15
CA ILE A 59 -5.06 -6.01 -0.55
C ILE A 59 -5.63 -6.44 -1.92
N ARG A 60 -4.87 -7.21 -2.71
CA ARG A 60 -5.30 -7.73 -4.03
C ARG A 60 -6.54 -8.61 -3.94
N LYS A 61 -6.63 -9.41 -2.88
CA LYS A 61 -7.76 -10.32 -2.63
C LYS A 61 -8.94 -9.66 -1.92
N HIS A 62 -8.90 -8.36 -1.69
CA HIS A 62 -9.90 -7.60 -0.91
C HIS A 62 -10.17 -8.19 0.49
N ASN A 63 -9.17 -8.81 1.10
CA ASN A 63 -9.25 -9.29 2.48
C ASN A 63 -8.95 -8.15 3.46
N ASN A 64 -9.89 -7.20 3.57
CA ASN A 64 -9.69 -5.96 4.31
C ASN A 64 -9.46 -6.18 5.82
N LYS A 65 -10.04 -7.23 6.41
CA LYS A 65 -9.77 -7.61 7.81
C LYS A 65 -8.31 -7.98 8.01
N TYR A 66 -7.74 -8.74 7.08
CA TYR A 66 -6.35 -9.16 7.12
C TYR A 66 -5.40 -7.98 6.89
N VAL A 67 -5.77 -7.07 5.97
CA VAL A 67 -5.03 -5.82 5.75
C VAL A 67 -4.96 -4.99 7.03
N GLN A 68 -6.09 -4.81 7.73
CA GLN A 68 -6.13 -4.08 9.00
C GLN A 68 -5.27 -4.74 10.08
N PHE A 69 -5.14 -6.05 10.06
CA PHE A 69 -4.29 -6.79 11.00
C PHE A 69 -2.80 -6.50 10.80
N TYR A 70 -2.33 -6.42 9.54
CA TYR A 70 -0.92 -6.22 9.22
C TYR A 70 -0.47 -4.77 9.25
N LEU A 71 -1.37 -3.81 8.99
CA LEU A 71 -0.99 -2.41 8.98
C LEU A 71 -0.72 -1.88 10.39
N ALA A 72 0.42 -1.20 10.54
CA ALA A 72 0.81 -0.48 11.75
C ALA A 72 -0.01 0.83 11.89
N ILE A 73 -1.32 0.70 12.08
CA ILE A 73 -2.22 1.82 12.31
C ILE A 73 -2.56 1.85 13.80
N GLU A 74 -2.49 3.01 14.44
CA GLU A 74 -2.69 3.14 15.89
C GLU A 74 -3.99 2.52 16.38
N LYS A 75 -5.09 2.68 15.63
CA LYS A 75 -6.38 2.06 15.92
C LYS A 75 -6.32 0.54 15.90
N ASN A 76 -5.55 -0.02 14.95
CA ASN A 76 -5.41 -1.48 14.78
C ASN A 76 -4.51 -2.08 15.85
N ILE A 77 -3.49 -1.35 16.32
CA ILE A 77 -2.64 -1.77 17.43
C ILE A 77 -3.48 -1.98 18.68
N LYS A 78 -4.40 -1.05 19.00
CA LYS A 78 -5.32 -1.15 20.15
C LYS A 78 -6.31 -2.33 20.01
N ASN A 79 -6.76 -2.63 18.79
CA ASN A 79 -7.76 -3.68 18.54
C ASN A 79 -7.13 -5.05 18.21
N ARG A 80 -5.81 -5.14 18.08
CA ARG A 80 -5.10 -6.35 17.63
C ARG A 80 -5.43 -7.58 18.46
N LYS A 81 -5.61 -7.42 19.77
CA LYS A 81 -5.94 -8.54 20.67
C LYS A 81 -7.29 -9.15 20.31
N GLY A 82 -8.33 -8.34 20.06
CA GLY A 82 -9.65 -8.81 19.66
C GLY A 82 -9.66 -9.45 18.26
N LEU A 83 -8.92 -8.87 17.31
CA LEU A 83 -8.76 -9.43 15.96
C LEU A 83 -8.05 -10.79 16.00
N LEU A 84 -7.05 -10.94 16.87
CA LEU A 84 -6.32 -12.18 17.08
C LEU A 84 -7.23 -13.27 17.68
N GLU A 85 -8.05 -12.93 18.67
CA GLU A 85 -9.00 -13.85 19.28
C GLU A 85 -10.09 -14.29 18.28
N GLU A 86 -10.59 -13.38 17.46
CA GLU A 86 -11.53 -13.70 16.36
C GLU A 86 -10.90 -14.63 15.33
N TYR A 87 -9.63 -14.44 15.00
CA TYR A 87 -8.90 -15.27 14.05
C TYR A 87 -8.61 -16.68 14.56
N ILE A 88 -8.17 -16.81 15.82
CA ILE A 88 -7.85 -18.09 16.47
C ILE A 88 -9.09 -18.97 16.64
N ASN A 89 -10.25 -18.36 16.88
CA ASN A 89 -11.50 -19.08 17.16
C ASN A 89 -12.30 -19.47 15.91
N ARG A 90 -11.76 -19.25 14.69
CA ARG A 90 -12.43 -19.63 13.43
C ARG A 90 -12.29 -21.12 13.14
N PRO A 91 -13.35 -21.76 12.61
CA PRO A 91 -13.25 -23.14 12.12
C PRO A 91 -12.21 -23.21 10.99
N ALA A 92 -11.30 -24.18 11.08
CA ALA A 92 -10.33 -24.49 10.03
C ALA A 92 -11.06 -24.76 8.70
N GLY A 93 -10.68 -24.04 7.64
CA GLY A 93 -11.18 -24.29 6.27
C GLY A 93 -12.04 -23.20 5.63
N VAL A 94 -12.38 -22.11 6.33
CA VAL A 94 -13.29 -21.08 5.78
C VAL A 94 -12.60 -20.12 4.78
N TYR A 95 -11.28 -19.99 4.82
CA TYR A 95 -10.51 -19.17 3.86
C TYR A 95 -9.16 -19.81 3.58
N GLY A 96 -8.97 -20.75 2.76
CA GLY A 96 -7.74 -21.27 2.12
C GLY A 96 -6.36 -20.71 2.57
N VAL A 97 -6.22 -20.32 3.82
CA VAL A 97 -5.01 -19.77 4.40
C VAL A 97 -4.21 -20.93 4.97
N ASP A 98 -3.00 -21.12 4.49
CA ASP A 98 -2.09 -22.15 4.93
C ASP A 98 -1.80 -22.00 6.43
N LEU A 99 -2.09 -23.05 7.22
CA LEU A 99 -1.97 -23.08 8.69
C LEU A 99 -0.55 -22.84 9.23
N ASN A 100 0.43 -22.68 8.37
CA ASN A 100 1.78 -22.22 8.76
C ASN A 100 1.79 -20.78 9.29
N GLU A 101 0.71 -20.02 9.10
CA GLU A 101 0.57 -18.67 9.68
C GLU A 101 0.24 -18.68 11.17
N SER A 102 -0.28 -19.77 11.71
CA SER A 102 -0.46 -19.92 13.17
C SER A 102 0.87 -19.84 13.93
N SER A 103 1.99 -20.16 13.29
CA SER A 103 3.33 -19.99 13.86
C SER A 103 3.77 -18.53 13.92
N LEU A 104 3.31 -17.68 13.02
CA LEU A 104 3.55 -16.23 13.03
C LEU A 104 2.78 -15.54 14.18
N ILE A 105 1.60 -16.08 14.50
CA ILE A 105 0.75 -15.58 15.58
C ILE A 105 1.23 -16.11 16.95
N ALA A 106 1.61 -17.38 17.03
CA ALA A 106 2.09 -18.03 18.25
C ALA A 106 3.52 -17.60 18.64
N GLY A 107 4.34 -17.18 17.68
CA GLY A 107 5.73 -16.77 17.87
C GLY A 107 5.94 -15.36 18.43
N GLY A 108 4.89 -14.63 18.82
CA GLY A 108 5.01 -13.40 19.63
C GLY A 108 5.67 -12.18 18.95
N GLY A 109 5.86 -12.17 17.62
CA GLY A 109 6.69 -11.16 16.98
C GLY A 109 6.32 -10.75 15.56
N ALA A 110 5.06 -10.87 15.13
CA ALA A 110 4.67 -10.29 13.84
C ALA A 110 4.83 -8.77 13.89
N GLU A 111 5.93 -8.28 13.36
CA GLU A 111 6.19 -6.86 13.21
C GLU A 111 5.14 -6.25 12.30
N LEU A 112 4.53 -5.14 12.73
CA LEU A 112 3.51 -4.47 11.94
C LEU A 112 4.15 -3.82 10.72
N VAL A 113 3.47 -3.90 9.59
CA VAL A 113 3.93 -3.32 8.32
C VAL A 113 3.52 -1.85 8.26
N ASP A 114 4.49 -0.97 8.09
CA ASP A 114 4.24 0.46 7.87
C ASP A 114 3.44 0.69 6.57
N VAL A 115 2.54 1.70 6.58
CA VAL A 115 1.68 2.02 5.42
C VAL A 115 2.46 2.38 4.16
N ASN A 116 3.72 2.79 4.29
CA ASN A 116 4.63 3.13 3.21
C ASN A 116 5.69 2.06 2.94
N SER A 117 5.58 0.88 3.57
CA SER A 117 6.51 -0.22 3.34
C SER A 117 6.56 -0.60 1.87
N LYS A 118 7.76 -0.91 1.41
CA LYS A 118 8.03 -1.25 0.01
C LYS A 118 8.56 -2.67 -0.08
N SER A 119 7.94 -3.50 -0.92
CA SER A 119 8.44 -4.85 -1.24
C SER A 119 9.76 -4.77 -2.02
N LYS A 120 10.49 -5.88 -2.09
CA LYS A 120 11.72 -5.98 -2.92
C LYS A 120 11.46 -5.63 -4.39
N ASP A 121 10.26 -5.91 -4.89
CA ASP A 121 9.82 -5.56 -6.25
C ASP A 121 9.37 -4.09 -6.39
N GLY A 122 9.47 -3.30 -5.32
CA GLY A 122 9.15 -1.87 -5.29
C GLY A 122 7.68 -1.52 -5.10
N TYR A 123 6.79 -2.49 -4.91
CA TYR A 123 5.37 -2.22 -4.67
C TYR A 123 5.12 -1.70 -3.26
N THR A 124 4.23 -0.71 -3.16
CA THR A 124 3.72 -0.17 -1.90
C THR A 124 2.22 -0.51 -1.74
N PRO A 125 1.70 -0.53 -0.50
CA PRO A 125 0.28 -0.79 -0.26
C PRO A 125 -0.66 0.11 -1.07
N ILE A 126 -0.34 1.41 -1.22
CA ILE A 126 -1.18 2.35 -1.96
C ILE A 126 -1.25 2.02 -3.46
N ILE A 127 -0.12 1.67 -4.08
CA ILE A 127 -0.10 1.28 -5.51
C ILE A 127 -0.94 0.03 -5.72
N VAL A 128 -0.78 -0.99 -4.87
CA VAL A 128 -1.54 -2.24 -4.97
C VAL A 128 -3.04 -2.02 -4.73
N ALA A 129 -3.41 -1.15 -3.78
CA ALA A 129 -4.82 -0.81 -3.53
C ALA A 129 -5.47 -0.13 -4.75
N ILE A 130 -4.73 0.73 -5.47
CA ILE A 130 -5.19 1.38 -6.70
C ILE A 130 -5.40 0.35 -7.82
N GLU A 131 -4.42 -0.53 -8.06
CA GLU A 131 -4.49 -1.58 -9.08
C GLU A 131 -5.62 -2.57 -8.81
N ALA A 132 -5.76 -3.01 -7.57
CA ALA A 132 -6.82 -3.93 -7.13
C ALA A 132 -8.20 -3.27 -7.06
N ARG A 133 -8.32 -1.96 -7.27
CA ARG A 133 -9.55 -1.19 -7.05
C ARG A 133 -10.13 -1.36 -5.64
N ASN A 134 -9.27 -1.56 -4.64
CA ASN A 134 -9.67 -1.72 -3.25
C ASN A 134 -9.84 -0.35 -2.59
N GLN A 135 -10.99 0.25 -2.83
CA GLN A 135 -11.26 1.63 -2.43
C GLN A 135 -11.32 1.83 -0.91
N GLU A 136 -11.81 0.83 -0.18
CA GLU A 136 -11.83 0.87 1.29
C GLU A 136 -10.41 0.98 1.84
N ILE A 137 -9.50 0.13 1.34
CA ILE A 137 -8.10 0.14 1.78
C ILE A 137 -7.37 1.38 1.26
N LEU A 138 -7.66 1.85 0.05
CA LEU A 138 -7.09 3.09 -0.46
C LEU A 138 -7.40 4.28 0.47
N LYS A 139 -8.66 4.44 0.89
CA LYS A 139 -9.06 5.47 1.84
C LYS A 139 -8.36 5.32 3.18
N LEU A 140 -8.33 4.09 3.72
CA LEU A 140 -7.64 3.77 4.98
C LEU A 140 -6.15 4.15 4.93
N LEU A 141 -5.46 3.81 3.85
CA LEU A 141 -4.04 4.13 3.66
C LEU A 141 -3.81 5.65 3.59
N ILE A 142 -4.64 6.38 2.84
CA ILE A 142 -4.56 7.85 2.72
C ILE A 142 -4.79 8.52 4.07
N GLU A 143 -5.77 8.08 4.84
CA GLU A 143 -6.09 8.61 6.17
C GLU A 143 -4.95 8.37 7.18
N ASN A 144 -4.16 7.32 6.97
CA ASN A 144 -3.04 6.94 7.84
C ASN A 144 -1.66 7.34 7.28
N GLY A 145 -1.61 8.31 6.38
CA GLY A 145 -0.37 8.94 5.96
C GLY A 145 0.38 8.20 4.85
N ALA A 146 -0.33 7.42 4.03
CA ALA A 146 0.29 6.86 2.83
C ALA A 146 0.81 7.97 1.91
N ASN A 147 2.03 7.77 1.38
CA ASN A 147 2.66 8.70 0.48
C ASN A 147 1.93 8.71 -0.88
N LEU A 148 1.24 9.81 -1.17
CA LEU A 148 0.49 9.99 -2.42
C LEU A 148 1.39 10.19 -3.65
N TYR A 149 2.67 10.47 -3.43
CA TYR A 149 3.66 10.70 -4.50
C TYR A 149 4.42 9.42 -4.88
N GLU A 150 4.00 8.27 -4.36
CA GLU A 150 4.58 6.99 -4.76
C GLU A 150 4.42 6.75 -6.25
N ARG A 151 5.36 5.96 -6.77
CA ARG A 151 5.41 5.62 -8.18
C ARG A 151 5.25 4.12 -8.38
N HIS A 152 4.54 3.75 -9.44
CA HIS A 152 4.43 2.37 -9.88
C HIS A 152 5.83 1.83 -10.22
N PRO A 153 6.25 0.68 -9.65
CA PRO A 153 7.64 0.22 -9.79
C PRO A 153 8.05 -0.12 -11.24
N ILE A 154 7.11 -0.57 -12.06
CA ILE A 154 7.39 -0.95 -13.46
C ILE A 154 7.21 0.22 -14.41
N PHE A 155 6.10 0.95 -14.30
CA PHE A 155 5.72 1.99 -15.28
C PHE A 155 6.10 3.40 -14.86
N ASN A 156 6.60 3.58 -13.65
CA ASN A 156 6.97 4.86 -13.04
C ASN A 156 5.84 5.94 -13.03
N ARG A 157 4.60 5.52 -13.24
CA ARG A 157 3.42 6.39 -13.12
C ARG A 157 3.22 6.81 -11.67
N THR A 158 2.73 8.04 -11.48
CA THR A 158 2.28 8.48 -10.14
C THR A 158 1.04 7.70 -9.70
N THR A 159 0.64 7.86 -8.44
CA THR A 159 -0.61 7.23 -7.94
C THR A 159 -1.82 7.59 -8.78
N VAL A 160 -1.97 8.89 -9.15
CA VAL A 160 -3.08 9.35 -10.01
C VAL A 160 -2.90 8.85 -11.44
N GLY A 161 -1.68 8.83 -11.99
CA GLY A 161 -1.41 8.26 -13.31
C GLY A 161 -1.72 6.76 -13.34
N THR A 162 -1.34 6.02 -12.30
CA THR A 162 -1.70 4.60 -12.15
C THR A 162 -3.22 4.41 -12.12
N ALA A 163 -3.93 5.19 -11.30
CA ALA A 163 -5.38 5.12 -11.22
C ALA A 163 -6.06 5.45 -12.57
N ALA A 164 -5.55 6.46 -13.28
CA ALA A 164 -6.04 6.85 -14.60
C ALA A 164 -5.80 5.76 -15.65
N TYR A 165 -4.61 5.16 -15.65
CA TYR A 165 -4.27 4.06 -16.56
C TYR A 165 -5.14 2.82 -16.34
N TYR A 166 -5.43 2.46 -15.08
CA TYR A 166 -6.32 1.34 -14.76
C TYR A 166 -7.80 1.69 -14.83
N GLY A 167 -8.17 2.93 -15.16
CA GLY A 167 -9.54 3.38 -15.25
C GLY A 167 -10.27 3.37 -13.90
N ASN A 168 -9.55 3.59 -12.81
CA ASN A 168 -10.10 3.62 -11.45
C ASN A 168 -10.56 5.04 -11.09
N GLU A 169 -11.76 5.41 -11.53
CA GLU A 169 -12.34 6.76 -11.37
C GLU A 169 -12.42 7.18 -9.91
N GLU A 170 -12.86 6.26 -9.04
CA GLU A 170 -13.02 6.54 -7.61
C GLU A 170 -11.65 6.83 -6.95
N ALA A 171 -10.60 6.09 -7.33
CA ALA A 171 -9.25 6.35 -6.85
C ALA A 171 -8.73 7.70 -7.35
N VAL A 172 -8.93 8.04 -8.64
CA VAL A 172 -8.55 9.34 -9.21
C VAL A 172 -9.21 10.46 -8.40
N GLU A 173 -10.52 10.38 -8.17
CA GLU A 173 -11.25 11.41 -7.43
C GLU A 173 -10.76 11.52 -5.98
N THR A 174 -10.57 10.38 -5.29
CA THR A 174 -10.11 10.34 -3.90
C THR A 174 -8.74 10.98 -3.74
N LEU A 175 -7.79 10.64 -4.62
CA LEU A 175 -6.44 11.19 -4.61
C LEU A 175 -6.42 12.69 -4.91
N LEU A 176 -7.17 13.14 -5.94
CA LEU A 176 -7.23 14.55 -6.32
C LEU A 176 -7.97 15.43 -5.31
N LYS A 177 -8.97 14.92 -4.61
CA LYS A 177 -9.59 15.60 -3.47
C LYS A 177 -8.61 15.81 -2.33
N LYS A 178 -7.69 14.88 -2.12
CA LYS A 178 -6.67 15.01 -1.07
C LYS A 178 -5.55 15.97 -1.48
N ASP A 179 -5.09 15.88 -2.74
CA ASP A 179 -4.07 16.79 -3.28
C ASP A 179 -4.23 16.95 -4.80
N SER A 180 -4.80 18.07 -5.23
CA SER A 180 -5.03 18.37 -6.65
C SER A 180 -3.74 18.59 -7.47
N ARG A 181 -2.59 18.87 -6.80
CA ARG A 181 -1.29 19.01 -7.48
C ARG A 181 -0.88 17.74 -8.21
N LEU A 182 -1.35 16.57 -7.74
CA LEU A 182 -1.09 15.27 -8.35
C LEU A 182 -1.59 15.18 -9.80
N ALA A 183 -2.56 16.02 -10.21
CA ALA A 183 -3.09 16.05 -11.58
C ALA A 183 -2.04 16.37 -12.65
N ASN A 184 -0.96 17.05 -12.26
CA ASN A 184 0.07 17.54 -13.18
C ASN A 184 1.45 16.90 -12.99
N ILE A 185 1.58 15.91 -12.11
CA ILE A 185 2.85 15.24 -11.87
C ILE A 185 3.00 14.08 -12.84
N GLY A 186 3.93 14.25 -13.78
CA GLY A 186 4.23 13.23 -14.78
C GLY A 186 5.17 12.12 -14.26
N SER A 187 5.24 11.07 -15.05
CA SER A 187 6.23 10.01 -14.92
C SER A 187 7.64 10.54 -15.13
N THR A 188 8.63 10.00 -14.42
CA THR A 188 10.02 10.39 -14.60
C THR A 188 10.69 9.68 -15.79
N VAL A 189 10.06 8.65 -16.36
CA VAL A 189 10.57 7.87 -17.48
C VAL A 189 10.23 8.56 -18.80
N ASP A 190 8.96 8.76 -19.07
CA ASP A 190 8.44 9.29 -20.34
C ASP A 190 7.85 10.69 -20.23
N GLY A 191 7.66 11.20 -19.01
CA GLY A 191 7.04 12.49 -18.73
C GLY A 191 5.52 12.47 -18.73
N TRP A 192 4.90 11.34 -19.01
CA TRP A 192 3.43 11.25 -19.12
C TRP A 192 2.73 11.69 -17.85
N THR A 193 1.81 12.63 -18.03
CA THR A 193 0.92 13.09 -16.98
C THR A 193 -0.27 12.12 -16.82
N PRO A 194 -1.00 12.18 -15.69
CA PRO A 194 -2.25 11.42 -15.54
C PRO A 194 -3.27 11.68 -16.68
N LEU A 195 -3.24 12.88 -17.26
CA LEU A 195 -4.12 13.23 -18.38
C LEU A 195 -3.77 12.45 -19.66
N GLU A 196 -2.48 12.20 -19.90
CA GLU A 196 -2.02 11.35 -21.01
C GLU A 196 -2.35 9.88 -20.75
N ASP A 197 -2.18 9.40 -19.50
CA ASP A 197 -2.60 8.04 -19.13
C ASP A 197 -4.10 7.80 -19.36
N ALA A 198 -4.95 8.74 -18.93
CA ALA A 198 -6.39 8.69 -19.19
C ALA A 198 -6.72 8.75 -20.69
N THR A 199 -6.00 9.58 -21.44
CA THR A 199 -6.15 9.74 -22.89
C THR A 199 -5.81 8.45 -23.63
N LEU A 200 -4.67 7.83 -23.29
CA LEU A 200 -4.26 6.54 -23.84
C LEU A 200 -5.33 5.47 -23.66
N LYS A 201 -5.91 5.41 -22.46
CA LYS A 201 -6.97 4.43 -22.10
C LYS A 201 -8.35 4.82 -22.63
N ALA A 202 -8.47 5.95 -23.31
CA ALA A 202 -9.73 6.47 -23.82
C ALA A 202 -10.82 6.67 -22.74
N ASN A 203 -10.41 6.94 -21.48
CA ASN A 203 -11.37 7.16 -20.40
C ASN A 203 -11.77 8.64 -20.33
N VAL A 204 -12.87 8.97 -20.99
CA VAL A 204 -13.41 10.34 -21.11
C VAL A 204 -13.76 10.92 -19.74
N GLU A 205 -14.32 10.11 -18.84
CA GLU A 205 -14.75 10.60 -17.51
C GLU A 205 -13.54 10.96 -16.65
N ILE A 206 -12.47 10.15 -16.67
CA ILE A 206 -11.22 10.50 -15.99
C ILE A 206 -10.59 11.74 -16.61
N VAL A 207 -10.60 11.89 -17.95
CA VAL A 207 -10.12 13.11 -18.61
C VAL A 207 -10.86 14.34 -18.11
N LYS A 208 -12.20 14.30 -18.10
CA LYS A 208 -13.02 15.40 -17.58
C LYS A 208 -12.73 15.70 -16.12
N MET A 209 -12.59 14.65 -15.31
CA MET A 209 -12.27 14.76 -13.89
C MET A 209 -10.89 15.42 -13.66
N LEU A 210 -9.86 14.96 -14.34
CA LEU A 210 -8.52 15.55 -14.27
C LEU A 210 -8.53 17.03 -14.64
N LEU A 211 -9.21 17.42 -15.72
CA LEU A 211 -9.35 18.80 -16.13
C LEU A 211 -10.10 19.64 -15.08
N LYS A 212 -11.15 19.09 -14.47
CA LYS A 212 -11.89 19.72 -13.36
C LYS A 212 -10.98 20.01 -12.16
N TYR A 213 -10.05 19.08 -11.84
CA TYR A 213 -9.09 19.23 -10.75
C TYR A 213 -7.81 19.97 -11.15
N GLY A 214 -7.78 20.58 -12.33
CA GLY A 214 -6.73 21.52 -12.75
C GLY A 214 -5.56 20.87 -13.49
N ALA A 215 -5.77 19.70 -14.09
CA ALA A 215 -4.82 19.15 -15.04
C ALA A 215 -4.59 20.16 -16.19
N ASN A 216 -3.32 20.36 -16.53
CA ASN A 216 -2.91 21.24 -17.61
C ASN A 216 -2.80 20.44 -18.93
N PRO A 217 -3.70 20.63 -19.89
CA PRO A 217 -3.71 19.90 -21.15
C PRO A 217 -2.63 20.33 -22.16
N THR A 218 -1.80 21.31 -21.79
CA THR A 218 -0.70 21.81 -22.64
C THR A 218 0.68 21.36 -22.18
N LEU A 219 0.75 20.58 -21.09
CA LEU A 219 1.99 19.93 -20.68
C LEU A 219 2.41 18.94 -21.76
N THR A 220 3.73 18.87 -21.97
CA THR A 220 4.32 17.96 -22.94
C THR A 220 5.05 16.82 -22.24
N ASP A 221 4.98 15.64 -22.82
CA ASP A 221 5.85 14.53 -22.47
C ASP A 221 7.32 14.81 -22.87
N LYS A 222 8.23 13.88 -22.61
CA LYS A 222 9.65 14.00 -22.96
C LYS A 222 9.92 14.01 -24.48
N HIS A 223 8.95 13.66 -25.30
CA HIS A 223 9.02 13.69 -26.76
C HIS A 223 8.35 14.93 -27.36
N GLY A 224 7.87 15.84 -26.51
CA GLY A 224 7.19 17.07 -26.92
C GLY A 224 5.72 16.88 -27.29
N GLY A 225 5.16 15.68 -27.08
CA GLY A 225 3.76 15.40 -27.32
C GLY A 225 2.86 15.92 -26.20
N THR A 226 1.67 16.40 -26.56
CA THR A 226 0.60 16.81 -25.62
C THR A 226 -0.48 15.73 -25.53
N PRO A 227 -1.36 15.76 -24.51
CA PRO A 227 -2.55 14.92 -24.48
C PRO A 227 -3.43 15.07 -25.72
N MET A 228 -3.49 16.27 -26.33
CA MET A 228 -4.22 16.51 -27.59
C MET A 228 -3.58 15.78 -28.77
N ASP A 229 -2.24 15.81 -28.87
CA ASP A 229 -1.51 15.11 -29.94
C ASP A 229 -1.72 13.60 -29.80
N MET A 230 -1.65 13.08 -28.59
CA MET A 230 -1.92 11.67 -28.29
C MET A 230 -3.36 11.30 -28.67
N ALA A 231 -4.35 12.09 -28.26
CA ALA A 231 -5.75 11.83 -28.60
C ALA A 231 -5.99 11.81 -30.12
N THR A 232 -5.36 12.74 -30.85
CA THR A 232 -5.45 12.84 -32.31
C THR A 232 -4.78 11.65 -32.97
N LYS A 233 -3.55 11.31 -32.56
CA LYS A 233 -2.79 10.19 -33.10
C LYS A 233 -3.50 8.84 -32.96
N PHE A 234 -4.18 8.64 -31.82
CA PHE A 234 -4.89 7.39 -31.54
C PHE A 234 -6.41 7.45 -31.89
N GLY A 235 -6.86 8.47 -32.60
CA GLY A 235 -8.25 8.58 -33.07
C GLY A 235 -9.29 8.70 -31.94
N LYS A 236 -8.92 9.30 -30.80
CA LYS A 236 -9.82 9.47 -29.64
C LYS A 236 -10.67 10.73 -29.79
N GLY A 237 -11.56 10.76 -30.79
CA GLY A 237 -12.31 11.94 -31.20
C GLY A 237 -13.10 12.64 -30.10
N GLU A 238 -13.70 11.89 -29.17
CA GLU A 238 -14.42 12.46 -28.03
C GLU A 238 -13.46 13.19 -27.07
N ILE A 239 -12.29 12.61 -26.77
CA ILE A 239 -11.28 13.24 -25.93
C ILE A 239 -10.71 14.49 -26.63
N VAL A 240 -10.47 14.43 -27.94
CA VAL A 240 -10.06 15.60 -28.73
C VAL A 240 -11.07 16.75 -28.55
N LYS A 241 -12.38 16.44 -28.61
CA LYS A 241 -13.43 17.43 -28.38
C LYS A 241 -13.37 18.00 -26.97
N VAL A 242 -13.30 17.14 -25.94
CA VAL A 242 -13.25 17.56 -24.54
C VAL A 242 -12.02 18.45 -24.27
N LEU A 243 -10.84 18.05 -24.73
CA LEU A 243 -9.60 18.83 -24.55
C LEU A 243 -9.68 20.18 -25.28
N ARG A 244 -10.16 20.20 -26.52
CA ARG A 244 -10.33 21.42 -27.32
C ARG A 244 -11.27 22.40 -26.65
N ASP A 245 -12.45 21.92 -26.22
CA ASP A 245 -13.46 22.75 -25.59
C ASP A 245 -12.93 23.33 -24.26
N HIS A 246 -12.23 22.53 -23.48
CA HIS A 246 -11.61 22.97 -22.23
C HIS A 246 -10.52 24.03 -22.46
N ILE A 247 -9.63 23.81 -23.44
CA ILE A 247 -8.56 24.76 -23.80
C ILE A 247 -9.17 26.08 -24.28
N LYS A 248 -10.21 26.01 -25.15
CA LYS A 248 -10.91 27.20 -25.66
C LYS A 248 -11.53 28.02 -24.53
N ALA A 249 -12.22 27.35 -23.60
CA ALA A 249 -12.86 28.01 -22.46
C ALA A 249 -11.87 28.63 -21.47
N ASN A 250 -10.62 28.12 -21.40
CA ASN A 250 -9.60 28.54 -20.45
C ASN A 250 -8.37 29.12 -21.14
N ARG A 251 -8.51 29.72 -22.33
CA ARG A 251 -7.40 30.15 -23.20
C ARG A 251 -6.41 31.07 -22.47
N SER A 252 -6.90 32.05 -21.72
CA SER A 252 -6.07 33.00 -20.96
C SER A 252 -5.22 32.35 -19.87
N LYS A 253 -5.59 31.15 -19.41
CA LYS A 253 -4.82 30.40 -18.41
C LYS A 253 -3.62 29.68 -19.02
N TYR A 254 -3.74 29.23 -20.28
CA TYR A 254 -2.75 28.39 -20.92
C TYR A 254 -1.86 29.11 -21.93
N TYR A 255 -2.32 30.23 -22.45
CA TYR A 255 -1.62 31.04 -23.46
C TYR A 255 -1.61 32.50 -22.98
N LYS A 256 -0.54 32.87 -22.30
CA LYS A 256 -0.26 34.26 -21.89
C LYS A 256 0.52 34.98 -22.98
#